data_ed4a19458e96cf1ef3cd747f42eb3836
#
_entry.id   ed4a19458e96cf1ef3cd747f42eb3836
#
_cell.length_a   1.000
_cell.length_b   1.000
_cell.length_c   1.000
_cell.angle_alpha   90.00
_cell.angle_beta   90.00
_cell.angle_gamma   90.00
#
_symmetry.space_group_name_H-M   'P 1'
#
loop_
_entity.id
_entity.type
_entity.pdbx_description
1 polymer ?
#
loop_
_entity_poly.entity_id
_entity_poly.type
_entity_poly.pdbx_seq_one_letter_code
_entity_poly.pdbx_strand_id
1 'polypeptide(L)'
;GTGHVVYTMFPIIADIALQKNIRPERPMAVASVASQMAICASPVSVAVVSMVSILAAGHGIGQAYGLLDILMIAIPSSLTGVVMAALWSLRRGKDLDKDEEFQAKIKDPAQRDFIYGGGETLLNTKFPKEAYWSTWIFFAAIAAVVLLGADEALRPVFTIKEKTGPLSMNLVIQMMMLIAGAIILMRCKVKPGEIANGAVFKAGMVAIFSVFGVAWMSETFFQAHMPLLKETLAHVVQAQPWTYALVLFLISKLVNSQAAALTAIAPMGLALGVEPKLLIAFLPASYGYFVLPTYPSDLACIGFDRSGTTRIGKFIINHSFIIPGLIGVVTSCTLGFILTSILL
;
A
#
# COMPACT_ATOMS: atom_id res chain seq x y z
N GLY A 1 3.54 -7.58 -2.89
CA GLY A 1 2.50 -7.05 -2.11
C GLY A 1 2.91 -6.08 -1.01
N THR A 2 3.87 -5.17 -1.24
CA THR A 2 4.24 -4.15 -0.26
C THR A 2 4.40 -2.79 -0.93
N GLY A 3 3.94 -1.71 -0.26
CA GLY A 3 4.12 -0.33 -0.72
C GLY A 3 5.57 0.16 -0.68
N HIS A 4 6.49 -0.59 -0.09
CA HIS A 4 7.89 -0.16 0.08
C HIS A 4 8.70 -0.12 -1.22
N VAL A 5 8.23 -0.73 -2.29
CA VAL A 5 8.85 -0.62 -3.63
C VAL A 5 9.00 0.83 -4.09
N VAL A 6 8.13 1.72 -3.63
CA VAL A 6 8.18 3.14 -3.96
C VAL A 6 9.48 3.84 -3.55
N TYR A 7 10.21 3.31 -2.56
CA TYR A 7 11.50 3.88 -2.14
C TYR A 7 12.53 3.94 -3.28
N THR A 8 12.49 2.98 -4.19
CA THR A 8 13.37 2.98 -5.37
C THR A 8 12.93 4.00 -6.41
N MET A 9 11.66 4.37 -6.41
CA MET A 9 11.08 5.31 -7.36
C MET A 9 11.22 6.77 -6.93
N PHE A 10 11.23 7.05 -5.62
CA PHE A 10 11.28 8.42 -5.12
C PHE A 10 12.47 9.23 -5.64
N PRO A 11 13.72 8.74 -5.63
CA PRO A 11 14.83 9.50 -6.20
C PRO A 11 14.63 9.84 -7.68
N ILE A 12 14.12 8.87 -8.46
CA ILE A 12 13.89 9.03 -9.90
C ILE A 12 12.80 10.09 -10.14
N ILE A 13 11.69 9.99 -9.40
CA ILE A 13 10.57 10.93 -9.51
C ILE A 13 11.01 12.33 -9.12
N ALA A 14 11.77 12.49 -8.03
CA ALA A 14 12.30 13.77 -7.58
C ALA A 14 13.22 14.39 -8.63
N ASP A 15 14.15 13.63 -9.18
CA ASP A 15 15.10 14.11 -10.19
C ASP A 15 14.40 14.51 -11.50
N ILE A 16 13.44 13.73 -11.98
CA ILE A 16 12.65 14.10 -13.17
C ILE A 16 11.87 15.39 -12.91
N ALA A 17 11.25 15.52 -11.75
CA ALA A 17 10.49 16.71 -11.40
C ALA A 17 11.38 17.95 -11.35
N LEU A 18 12.55 17.85 -10.72
CA LEU A 18 13.53 18.94 -10.66
C LEU A 18 14.03 19.34 -12.05
N GLN A 19 14.40 18.38 -12.90
CA GLN A 19 14.87 18.65 -14.27
C GLN A 19 13.81 19.31 -15.15
N LYS A 20 12.53 19.04 -14.89
CA LYS A 20 11.40 19.60 -15.64
C LYS A 20 10.79 20.83 -14.99
N ASN A 21 11.40 21.38 -13.95
CA ASN A 21 10.88 22.49 -13.13
C ASN A 21 9.48 22.23 -12.54
N ILE A 22 9.09 20.96 -12.44
CA ILE A 22 7.84 20.58 -11.80
C ILE A 22 8.08 20.56 -10.29
N ARG A 23 7.12 21.04 -9.52
CA ARG A 23 7.13 20.95 -8.05
C ARG A 23 7.14 19.46 -7.62
N PRO A 24 8.22 18.93 -7.00
CA PRO A 24 8.34 17.52 -6.65
C PRO A 24 7.21 17.01 -5.76
N GLU A 25 6.64 17.85 -4.90
CA GLU A 25 5.50 17.52 -4.06
C GLU A 25 4.33 16.87 -4.84
N ARG A 26 4.10 17.27 -6.09
CA ARG A 26 3.00 16.79 -6.92
C ARG A 26 3.14 15.29 -7.22
N PRO A 27 4.17 14.84 -7.96
CA PRO A 27 4.32 13.42 -8.27
C PRO A 27 4.77 12.58 -7.06
N MET A 28 5.54 13.14 -6.14
CA MET A 28 6.07 12.42 -4.99
C MET A 28 4.96 12.01 -4.01
N ALA A 29 4.08 12.95 -3.64
CA ALA A 29 2.98 12.65 -2.73
C ALA A 29 2.01 11.62 -3.35
N VAL A 30 1.71 11.75 -4.65
CA VAL A 30 0.86 10.77 -5.36
C VAL A 30 1.54 9.41 -5.44
N ALA A 31 2.85 9.35 -5.67
CA ALA A 31 3.58 8.09 -5.71
C ALA A 31 3.52 7.36 -4.36
N SER A 32 3.64 8.09 -3.22
CA SER A 32 3.45 7.49 -1.89
C SER A 32 2.03 6.93 -1.75
N VAL A 33 1.01 7.73 -2.03
CA VAL A 33 -0.40 7.31 -1.96
C VAL A 33 -0.67 6.11 -2.86
N ALA A 34 -0.22 6.15 -4.12
CA ALA A 34 -0.42 5.09 -5.11
C ALA A 34 0.19 3.76 -4.65
N SER A 35 1.40 3.81 -4.08
CA SER A 35 2.08 2.61 -3.60
C SER A 35 1.33 1.89 -2.49
N GLN A 36 0.64 2.64 -1.64
CA GLN A 36 -0.14 2.08 -0.54
C GLN A 36 -1.53 1.62 -1.01
N MET A 37 -2.17 2.37 -1.90
CA MET A 37 -3.44 1.96 -2.49
C MET A 37 -3.31 0.71 -3.36
N ALA A 38 -2.17 0.52 -4.03
CA ALA A 38 -1.86 -0.68 -4.79
C ALA A 38 -1.83 -1.97 -3.93
N ILE A 39 -1.67 -1.87 -2.61
CA ILE A 39 -1.75 -3.01 -1.70
C ILE A 39 -3.14 -3.64 -1.75
N CYS A 40 -4.21 -2.83 -1.79
CA CYS A 40 -5.59 -3.32 -1.91
C CYS A 40 -5.86 -4.00 -3.26
N ALA A 41 -5.12 -3.66 -4.30
CA ALA A 41 -5.26 -4.18 -5.66
C ALA A 41 -4.26 -5.31 -5.99
N SER A 42 -3.43 -5.73 -5.03
CA SER A 42 -2.38 -6.72 -5.26
C SER A 42 -2.81 -8.11 -4.80
N PRO A 43 -2.81 -9.12 -5.70
CA PRO A 43 -3.19 -10.50 -5.35
C PRO A 43 -2.26 -11.15 -4.32
N VAL A 44 -1.05 -10.61 -4.15
CA VAL A 44 -0.03 -11.13 -3.22
C VAL A 44 0.09 -10.30 -1.95
N SER A 45 -0.80 -9.35 -1.72
CA SER A 45 -0.78 -8.54 -0.50
C SER A 45 -1.43 -9.28 0.66
N VAL A 46 -0.88 -9.08 1.85
CA VAL A 46 -1.45 -9.65 3.08
C VAL A 46 -2.89 -9.13 3.30
N ALA A 47 -3.18 -7.89 2.93
CA ALA A 47 -4.50 -7.29 3.06
C ALA A 47 -5.55 -8.05 2.23
N VAL A 48 -5.28 -8.29 0.94
CA VAL A 48 -6.19 -9.01 0.03
C VAL A 48 -6.33 -10.47 0.48
N VAL A 49 -5.22 -11.13 0.83
CA VAL A 49 -5.25 -12.52 1.29
C VAL A 49 -6.01 -12.68 2.60
N SER A 50 -5.85 -11.73 3.53
CA SER A 50 -6.63 -11.71 4.78
C SER A 50 -8.12 -11.54 4.47
N MET A 51 -8.49 -10.67 3.54
CA MET A 51 -9.88 -10.47 3.12
C MET A 51 -10.48 -11.76 2.53
N VAL A 52 -9.74 -12.44 1.63
CA VAL A 52 -10.17 -13.76 1.08
C VAL A 52 -10.45 -14.75 2.22
N SER A 53 -9.53 -14.85 3.18
CA SER A 53 -9.67 -15.77 4.31
C SER A 53 -10.86 -15.44 5.22
N ILE A 54 -11.10 -14.14 5.44
CA ILE A 54 -12.23 -13.67 6.26
C ILE A 54 -13.56 -13.95 5.57
N LEU A 55 -13.65 -13.67 4.27
CA LEU A 55 -14.87 -13.94 3.50
C LEU A 55 -15.14 -15.43 3.38
N ALA A 56 -14.11 -16.26 3.23
CA ALA A 56 -14.23 -17.71 3.22
C ALA A 56 -14.70 -18.28 4.57
N ALA A 57 -14.29 -17.72 5.69
CA ALA A 57 -14.69 -18.12 7.04
C ALA A 57 -16.14 -17.71 7.37
N GLY A 58 -16.66 -16.68 6.72
CA GLY A 58 -18.00 -16.11 6.94
C GLY A 58 -19.13 -16.86 6.19
N HIS A 59 -18.94 -18.10 5.75
CA HIS A 59 -19.87 -18.87 4.90
C HIS A 59 -21.31 -19.06 5.42
N GLY A 60 -21.68 -18.50 6.57
CA GLY A 60 -23.06 -18.48 7.06
C GLY A 60 -23.94 -17.33 6.52
N ILE A 61 -23.35 -16.37 5.83
CA ILE A 61 -24.01 -15.11 5.42
C ILE A 61 -23.93 -14.93 3.88
N GLY A 62 -24.47 -15.88 3.10
CA GLY A 62 -24.63 -15.69 1.67
C GLY A 62 -23.47 -16.16 0.80
N GLN A 63 -23.21 -15.48 -0.31
CA GLN A 63 -22.32 -15.86 -1.39
C GLN A 63 -20.84 -15.83 -0.99
N ALA A 64 -20.11 -16.89 -1.33
CA ALA A 64 -18.65 -16.94 -1.12
C ALA A 64 -17.93 -16.12 -2.20
N TYR A 65 -17.18 -15.10 -1.80
CA TYR A 65 -16.34 -14.30 -2.69
C TYR A 65 -14.88 -14.75 -2.61
N GLY A 66 -14.26 -14.95 -3.76
CA GLY A 66 -12.88 -15.35 -3.89
C GLY A 66 -11.91 -14.21 -4.19
N LEU A 67 -10.66 -14.58 -4.48
CA LEU A 67 -9.61 -13.63 -4.83
C LEU A 67 -9.97 -12.79 -6.07
N LEU A 68 -10.54 -13.43 -7.09
CA LEU A 68 -10.87 -12.74 -8.35
C LEU A 68 -11.98 -11.71 -8.17
N ASP A 69 -12.99 -12.02 -7.37
CA ASP A 69 -14.08 -11.08 -7.07
C ASP A 69 -13.56 -9.82 -6.39
N ILE A 70 -12.64 -10.00 -5.42
CA ILE A 70 -11.99 -8.88 -4.75
C ILE A 70 -11.18 -8.05 -5.75
N LEU A 71 -10.35 -8.69 -6.59
CA LEU A 71 -9.47 -7.99 -7.53
C LEU A 71 -10.26 -7.28 -8.63
N MET A 72 -11.36 -7.89 -9.09
CA MET A 72 -12.24 -7.29 -10.11
C MET A 72 -12.84 -5.95 -9.64
N ILE A 73 -13.04 -5.79 -8.36
CA ILE A 73 -13.50 -4.53 -7.75
C ILE A 73 -12.32 -3.64 -7.35
N ALA A 74 -11.34 -4.21 -6.65
CA ALA A 74 -10.26 -3.43 -6.02
C ALA A 74 -9.28 -2.82 -7.04
N ILE A 75 -8.98 -3.50 -8.16
CA ILE A 75 -8.07 -2.96 -9.18
C ILE A 75 -8.64 -1.71 -9.82
N PRO A 76 -9.83 -1.72 -10.47
CA PRO A 76 -10.35 -0.52 -11.12
C PRO A 76 -10.66 0.59 -10.13
N SER A 77 -11.15 0.28 -8.94
CA SER A 77 -11.47 1.29 -7.93
C SER A 77 -10.21 1.98 -7.41
N SER A 78 -9.18 1.23 -7.03
CA SER A 78 -7.91 1.79 -6.54
C SER A 78 -7.18 2.58 -7.64
N LEU A 79 -7.16 2.07 -8.87
CA LEU A 79 -6.53 2.76 -10.00
C LEU A 79 -7.23 4.10 -10.26
N THR A 80 -8.56 4.12 -10.29
CA THR A 80 -9.33 5.36 -10.48
C THR A 80 -9.07 6.35 -9.34
N GLY A 81 -9.00 5.88 -8.09
CA GLY A 81 -8.66 6.74 -6.95
C GLY A 81 -7.28 7.38 -7.07
N VAL A 82 -6.29 6.60 -7.51
CA VAL A 82 -4.93 7.11 -7.78
C VAL A 82 -4.93 8.14 -8.91
N VAL A 83 -5.64 7.87 -10.00
CA VAL A 83 -5.76 8.80 -11.14
C VAL A 83 -6.40 10.11 -10.69
N MET A 84 -7.48 10.06 -9.91
CA MET A 84 -8.13 11.28 -9.38
C MET A 84 -7.21 12.07 -8.44
N ALA A 85 -6.47 11.40 -7.57
CA ALA A 85 -5.46 12.03 -6.73
C ALA A 85 -4.35 12.69 -7.56
N ALA A 86 -3.92 12.03 -8.64
CA ALA A 86 -2.92 12.56 -9.57
C ALA A 86 -3.44 13.80 -10.31
N LEU A 87 -4.64 13.75 -10.86
CA LEU A 87 -5.27 14.88 -11.56
C LEU A 87 -5.42 16.11 -10.66
N TRP A 88 -5.82 15.90 -9.40
CA TRP A 88 -5.85 16.98 -8.43
C TRP A 88 -4.46 17.55 -8.17
N SER A 89 -3.47 16.68 -7.99
CA SER A 89 -2.09 17.08 -7.67
C SER A 89 -1.42 17.88 -8.78
N LEU A 90 -1.82 17.72 -10.05
CA LEU A 90 -1.30 18.53 -11.17
C LEU A 90 -1.46 20.04 -10.94
N ARG A 91 -2.51 20.45 -10.23
CA ARG A 91 -2.82 21.86 -9.94
C ARG A 91 -2.27 22.35 -8.60
N ARG A 92 -1.53 21.51 -7.87
CA ARG A 92 -1.03 21.84 -6.54
C ARG A 92 0.21 22.71 -6.58
N GLY A 93 0.15 23.86 -5.93
CA GLY A 93 1.27 24.79 -5.82
C GLY A 93 1.74 25.39 -7.15
N LYS A 94 2.81 26.16 -7.13
CA LYS A 94 3.45 26.73 -8.31
C LYS A 94 4.55 25.80 -8.83
N ASP A 95 4.87 25.89 -10.12
CA ASP A 95 6.06 25.27 -10.68
C ASP A 95 7.32 25.91 -10.08
N LEU A 96 8.44 25.18 -10.06
CA LEU A 96 9.64 25.61 -9.34
C LEU A 96 10.20 26.94 -9.85
N ASP A 97 10.07 27.22 -11.15
CA ASP A 97 10.48 28.48 -11.76
C ASP A 97 9.64 29.69 -11.30
N LYS A 98 8.40 29.45 -10.85
CA LYS A 98 7.43 30.45 -10.38
C LYS A 98 7.28 30.47 -8.87
N ASP A 99 7.94 29.58 -8.14
CA ASP A 99 7.88 29.48 -6.69
C ASP A 99 8.96 30.37 -6.06
N GLU A 100 8.54 31.51 -5.52
CA GLU A 100 9.43 32.52 -4.96
C GLU A 100 10.25 32.02 -3.77
N GLU A 101 9.64 31.12 -2.93
CA GLU A 101 10.32 30.50 -1.79
C GLU A 101 11.45 29.59 -2.29
N PHE A 102 11.14 28.76 -3.28
CA PHE A 102 12.13 27.88 -3.90
C PHE A 102 13.23 28.66 -4.62
N GLN A 103 12.87 29.70 -5.41
CA GLN A 103 13.82 30.53 -6.12
C GLN A 103 14.74 31.29 -5.17
N ALA A 104 14.24 31.75 -4.01
CA ALA A 104 15.06 32.35 -2.98
C ALA A 104 16.05 31.33 -2.37
N LYS A 105 15.61 30.08 -2.15
CA LYS A 105 16.42 29.00 -1.60
C LYS A 105 17.60 28.63 -2.50
N ILE A 106 17.40 28.55 -3.82
CA ILE A 106 18.45 28.17 -4.78
C ILE A 106 19.42 29.31 -5.13
N LYS A 107 19.22 30.53 -4.61
CA LYS A 107 20.21 31.60 -4.69
C LYS A 107 21.46 31.31 -3.87
N ASP A 108 21.31 30.53 -2.80
CA ASP A 108 22.45 30.02 -2.04
C ASP A 108 23.12 28.88 -2.83
N PRO A 109 24.42 29.02 -3.19
CA PRO A 109 25.14 28.01 -3.95
C PRO A 109 25.18 26.65 -3.28
N ALA A 110 25.28 26.61 -1.94
CA ALA A 110 25.28 25.34 -1.20
C ALA A 110 23.93 24.62 -1.26
N GLN A 111 22.83 25.35 -1.16
CA GLN A 111 21.49 24.80 -1.31
C GLN A 111 21.22 24.33 -2.75
N ARG A 112 21.67 25.11 -3.72
CA ARG A 112 21.55 24.73 -5.14
C ARG A 112 22.32 23.46 -5.44
N ASP A 113 23.55 23.34 -4.96
CA ASP A 113 24.36 22.13 -5.14
C ASP A 113 23.73 20.92 -4.43
N PHE A 114 23.23 21.08 -3.22
CA PHE A 114 22.49 20.04 -2.52
C PHE A 114 21.26 19.56 -3.31
N ILE A 115 20.49 20.48 -3.91
CA ILE A 115 19.24 20.13 -4.61
C ILE A 115 19.54 19.48 -5.97
N TYR A 116 20.47 20.03 -6.75
CA TYR A 116 20.74 19.62 -8.12
C TYR A 116 22.01 18.77 -8.30
N GLY A 117 22.97 18.84 -7.38
CA GLY A 117 24.28 18.20 -7.50
C GLY A 117 24.33 16.73 -7.07
N GLY A 118 23.30 16.19 -6.48
CA GLY A 118 23.34 14.90 -5.78
C GLY A 118 22.53 13.77 -6.40
N GLY A 119 22.62 13.53 -7.71
CA GLY A 119 21.88 12.40 -8.27
C GLY A 119 22.55 11.73 -9.47
N GLU A 120 23.20 10.61 -9.27
CA GLU A 120 23.30 9.61 -10.35
C GLU A 120 21.88 9.10 -10.63
N THR A 121 21.23 9.70 -11.63
CA THR A 121 19.90 9.23 -12.06
C THR A 121 20.04 7.88 -12.72
N LEU A 122 19.27 6.91 -12.26
CA LEU A 122 19.15 5.60 -12.92
C LEU A 122 18.54 5.67 -14.33
N LEU A 123 18.07 6.86 -14.76
CA LEU A 123 17.40 7.09 -16.04
C LEU A 123 18.25 6.72 -17.27
N ASN A 124 19.56 6.91 -17.19
CA ASN A 124 20.50 6.58 -18.27
C ASN A 124 21.32 5.31 -18.00
N THR A 125 21.04 4.60 -16.93
CA THR A 125 21.78 3.40 -16.57
C THR A 125 21.29 2.22 -17.41
N LYS A 126 22.20 1.61 -18.18
CA LYS A 126 21.91 0.34 -18.84
C LYS A 126 21.98 -0.78 -17.79
N PHE A 127 20.83 -1.33 -17.45
CA PHE A 127 20.75 -2.45 -16.54
C PHE A 127 21.35 -3.73 -17.16
N PRO A 128 22.05 -4.57 -16.38
CA PRO A 128 22.51 -5.85 -16.85
C PRO A 128 21.34 -6.78 -17.16
N LYS A 129 21.57 -7.79 -18.01
CA LYS A 129 20.51 -8.76 -18.40
C LYS A 129 19.89 -9.48 -17.19
N GLU A 130 20.67 -9.67 -16.15
CA GLU A 130 20.27 -10.27 -14.88
C GLU A 130 19.15 -9.48 -14.17
N ALA A 131 19.15 -8.16 -14.28
CA ALA A 131 18.08 -7.31 -13.75
C ALA A 131 16.74 -7.54 -14.47
N TYR A 132 16.77 -7.70 -15.79
CA TYR A 132 15.57 -8.04 -16.55
C TYR A 132 15.06 -9.45 -16.22
N TRP A 133 15.98 -10.43 -16.09
CA TRP A 133 15.61 -11.77 -15.68
C TRP A 133 14.96 -11.80 -14.29
N SER A 134 15.51 -11.08 -13.31
CA SER A 134 14.92 -11.01 -11.97
C SER A 134 13.51 -10.44 -11.98
N THR A 135 13.27 -9.42 -12.81
CA THR A 135 11.94 -8.81 -12.99
C THR A 135 10.95 -9.81 -13.60
N TRP A 136 11.34 -10.52 -14.65
CA TRP A 136 10.47 -11.52 -15.28
C TRP A 136 10.18 -12.72 -14.38
N ILE A 137 11.16 -13.19 -13.59
CA ILE A 137 10.96 -14.26 -12.60
C ILE A 137 9.93 -13.80 -11.56
N PHE A 138 10.04 -12.57 -11.09
CA PHE A 138 9.08 -12.01 -10.13
C PHE A 138 7.66 -11.91 -10.70
N PHE A 139 7.51 -11.42 -11.93
CA PHE A 139 6.20 -11.37 -12.60
C PHE A 139 5.62 -12.76 -12.85
N ALA A 140 6.43 -13.73 -13.22
CA ALA A 140 6.00 -15.12 -13.38
C ALA A 140 5.49 -15.71 -12.04
N ALA A 141 6.17 -15.41 -10.93
CA ALA A 141 5.70 -15.82 -9.61
C ALA A 141 4.37 -15.16 -9.23
N ILE A 142 4.17 -13.87 -9.54
CA ILE A 142 2.87 -13.20 -9.33
C ILE A 142 1.79 -13.87 -10.17
N ALA A 143 2.05 -14.14 -11.45
CA ALA A 143 1.09 -14.81 -12.32
C ALA A 143 0.71 -16.20 -11.79
N ALA A 144 1.69 -16.96 -11.29
CA ALA A 144 1.43 -18.25 -10.65
C ALA A 144 0.57 -18.12 -9.39
N VAL A 145 0.81 -17.11 -8.54
CA VAL A 145 -0.05 -16.83 -7.36
C VAL A 145 -1.48 -16.51 -7.78
N VAL A 146 -1.67 -15.71 -8.84
CA VAL A 146 -3.01 -15.38 -9.34
C VAL A 146 -3.73 -16.64 -9.86
N LEU A 147 -3.05 -17.49 -10.62
CA LEU A 147 -3.60 -18.74 -11.14
C LEU A 147 -4.00 -19.69 -10.01
N LEU A 148 -3.14 -19.89 -9.00
CA LEU A 148 -3.41 -20.70 -7.82
C LEU A 148 -4.49 -20.09 -6.91
N GLY A 149 -4.70 -18.78 -7.01
CA GLY A 149 -5.79 -18.08 -6.30
C GLY A 149 -7.12 -18.18 -7.01
N ALA A 150 -7.10 -18.28 -8.34
CA ALA A 150 -8.31 -18.38 -9.17
C ALA A 150 -9.05 -19.71 -9.01
N ASP A 151 -8.29 -20.80 -8.83
CA ASP A 151 -8.86 -22.14 -8.68
C ASP A 151 -8.19 -22.90 -7.53
N GLU A 152 -8.97 -23.29 -6.54
CA GLU A 152 -8.50 -24.09 -5.40
C GLU A 152 -7.99 -25.47 -5.80
N ALA A 153 -8.54 -26.06 -6.87
CA ALA A 153 -8.13 -27.36 -7.36
C ALA A 153 -6.68 -27.39 -7.88
N LEU A 154 -6.13 -26.23 -8.27
CA LEU A 154 -4.75 -26.11 -8.67
C LEU A 154 -3.76 -26.06 -7.49
N ARG A 155 -4.26 -25.87 -6.27
CA ARG A 155 -3.42 -25.81 -5.08
C ARG A 155 -3.08 -27.21 -4.58
N PRO A 156 -1.82 -27.47 -4.19
CA PRO A 156 -1.45 -28.74 -3.58
C PRO A 156 -2.25 -29.01 -2.31
N VAL A 157 -2.72 -30.23 -2.16
CA VAL A 157 -3.44 -30.67 -0.97
C VAL A 157 -2.44 -31.24 0.03
N PHE A 158 -2.49 -30.75 1.26
CA PHE A 158 -1.64 -31.22 2.34
C PHE A 158 -2.46 -31.54 3.58
N THR A 159 -1.95 -32.47 4.36
CA THR A 159 -2.49 -32.77 5.69
C THR A 159 -1.64 -32.05 6.73
N ILE A 160 -2.24 -31.05 7.39
CA ILE A 160 -1.59 -30.29 8.47
C ILE A 160 -2.45 -30.46 9.73
N LYS A 161 -1.87 -31.01 10.79
CA LYS A 161 -2.55 -31.25 12.08
C LYS A 161 -3.93 -31.91 11.89
N GLU A 162 -3.94 -33.04 11.20
CA GLU A 162 -5.15 -33.90 10.93
C GLU A 162 -6.22 -33.25 10.02
N LYS A 163 -6.00 -32.05 9.52
CA LYS A 163 -6.87 -31.43 8.52
C LYS A 163 -6.24 -31.54 7.13
N THR A 164 -6.91 -32.24 6.23
CA THR A 164 -6.52 -32.38 4.82
C THR A 164 -7.27 -31.33 4.00
N GLY A 165 -6.55 -30.52 3.26
CA GLY A 165 -7.14 -29.49 2.42
C GLY A 165 -6.12 -28.80 1.52
N PRO A 166 -6.57 -27.96 0.58
CA PRO A 166 -5.67 -27.18 -0.26
C PRO A 166 -4.89 -26.17 0.59
N LEU A 167 -3.65 -25.89 0.17
CA LEU A 167 -2.82 -24.88 0.83
C LEU A 167 -3.55 -23.54 0.90
N SER A 168 -3.50 -22.91 2.08
CA SER A 168 -4.01 -21.55 2.24
C SER A 168 -3.25 -20.56 1.33
N MET A 169 -3.96 -19.57 0.79
CA MET A 169 -3.33 -18.55 -0.09
C MET A 169 -2.14 -17.86 0.55
N ASN A 170 -2.16 -17.67 1.87
CA ASN A 170 -1.03 -17.05 2.59
C ASN A 170 0.25 -17.90 2.45
N LEU A 171 0.15 -19.22 2.61
CA LEU A 171 1.27 -20.13 2.42
C LEU A 171 1.70 -20.21 0.95
N VAL A 172 0.75 -20.26 0.01
CA VAL A 172 1.04 -20.23 -1.43
C VAL A 172 1.88 -19.01 -1.79
N ILE A 173 1.48 -17.82 -1.34
CA ILE A 173 2.23 -16.59 -1.60
C ILE A 173 3.64 -16.65 -1.01
N GLN A 174 3.75 -17.05 0.26
CA GLN A 174 5.07 -17.17 0.92
C GLN A 174 5.98 -18.14 0.17
N MET A 175 5.49 -19.31 -0.19
CA MET A 175 6.25 -20.32 -0.93
C MET A 175 6.67 -19.80 -2.31
N MET A 176 5.75 -19.21 -3.07
CA MET A 176 6.05 -18.69 -4.41
C MET A 176 7.06 -17.55 -4.38
N MET A 177 6.96 -16.65 -3.39
CA MET A 177 7.94 -15.55 -3.24
C MET A 177 9.31 -16.07 -2.81
N LEU A 178 9.40 -17.07 -1.91
CA LEU A 178 10.66 -17.69 -1.54
C LEU A 178 11.29 -18.44 -2.71
N ILE A 179 10.50 -19.19 -3.49
CA ILE A 179 10.98 -19.88 -4.70
C ILE A 179 11.50 -18.86 -5.72
N ALA A 180 10.75 -17.79 -5.98
CA ALA A 180 11.20 -16.73 -6.88
C ALA A 180 12.51 -16.10 -6.41
N GLY A 181 12.63 -15.80 -5.13
CA GLY A 181 13.85 -15.27 -4.52
C GLY A 181 15.03 -16.23 -4.70
N ALA A 182 14.84 -17.53 -4.45
CA ALA A 182 15.87 -18.55 -4.63
C ALA A 182 16.32 -18.66 -6.10
N ILE A 183 15.37 -18.66 -7.04
CA ILE A 183 15.67 -18.70 -8.49
C ILE A 183 16.45 -17.45 -8.91
N ILE A 184 16.06 -16.26 -8.42
CA ILE A 184 16.76 -15.00 -8.70
C ILE A 184 18.20 -15.07 -8.18
N LEU A 185 18.41 -15.53 -6.94
CA LEU A 185 19.75 -15.67 -6.36
C LEU A 185 20.63 -16.60 -7.22
N MET A 186 20.10 -17.74 -7.62
CA MET A 186 20.86 -18.73 -8.40
C MET A 186 21.08 -18.29 -9.85
N ARG A 187 20.05 -17.75 -10.52
CA ARG A 187 20.07 -17.46 -11.97
C ARG A 187 20.71 -16.12 -12.29
N CYS A 188 20.48 -15.13 -11.44
CA CYS A 188 20.96 -13.77 -11.66
C CYS A 188 22.31 -13.49 -10.98
N LYS A 189 22.97 -14.52 -10.43
CA LYS A 189 24.30 -14.44 -9.81
C LYS A 189 24.40 -13.33 -8.74
N VAL A 190 23.30 -13.10 -8.03
CA VAL A 190 23.23 -12.09 -6.97
C VAL A 190 24.06 -12.58 -5.79
N LYS A 191 24.98 -11.74 -5.32
CA LYS A 191 25.72 -12.02 -4.09
C LYS A 191 24.86 -11.68 -2.88
N PRO A 192 24.57 -12.65 -1.98
CA PRO A 192 23.69 -12.39 -0.83
C PRO A 192 24.16 -11.22 0.05
N GLY A 193 25.46 -11.04 0.20
CA GLY A 193 26.04 -9.91 0.96
C GLY A 193 25.76 -8.54 0.36
N GLU A 194 25.54 -8.43 -0.95
CA GLU A 194 25.20 -7.17 -1.62
C GLU A 194 23.74 -6.77 -1.36
N ILE A 195 22.84 -7.73 -1.11
CA ILE A 195 21.44 -7.46 -0.78
C ILE A 195 21.35 -6.62 0.50
N ALA A 196 22.08 -7.02 1.54
CA ALA A 196 22.11 -6.32 2.83
C ALA A 196 22.65 -4.89 2.71
N ASN A 197 23.48 -4.63 1.72
CA ASN A 197 24.02 -3.29 1.45
C ASN A 197 23.14 -2.44 0.56
N GLY A 198 22.12 -3.02 -0.08
CA GLY A 198 21.19 -2.32 -0.96
C GLY A 198 20.37 -1.28 -0.20
N ALA A 199 20.16 -0.11 -0.83
CA ALA A 199 19.38 0.99 -0.23
C ALA A 199 17.95 0.56 0.11
N VAL A 200 17.32 -0.24 -0.74
CA VAL A 200 15.95 -0.75 -0.54
C VAL A 200 15.89 -1.69 0.67
N PHE A 201 16.86 -2.60 0.80
CA PHE A 201 16.94 -3.51 1.95
C PHE A 201 17.15 -2.72 3.26
N LYS A 202 18.09 -1.77 3.27
CA LYS A 202 18.35 -0.93 4.44
C LYS A 202 17.12 -0.11 4.84
N ALA A 203 16.45 0.53 3.87
CA ALA A 203 15.21 1.27 4.12
C ALA A 203 14.10 0.36 4.66
N GLY A 204 13.95 -0.84 4.11
CA GLY A 204 13.00 -1.84 4.59
C GLY A 204 13.31 -2.30 6.01
N MET A 205 14.58 -2.56 6.34
CA MET A 205 14.98 -2.94 7.69
C MET A 205 14.78 -1.82 8.71
N VAL A 206 15.13 -0.57 8.37
CA VAL A 206 14.84 0.59 9.22
C VAL A 206 13.35 0.73 9.44
N ALA A 207 12.53 0.56 8.40
CA ALA A 207 11.08 0.55 8.53
C ALA A 207 10.59 -0.56 9.46
N ILE A 208 11.11 -1.79 9.33
CA ILE A 208 10.75 -2.91 10.21
C ILE A 208 11.06 -2.55 11.68
N PHE A 209 12.27 -2.12 11.99
CA PHE A 209 12.66 -1.82 13.37
C PHE A 209 11.93 -0.61 13.94
N SER A 210 11.78 0.48 13.16
CA SER A 210 11.12 1.71 13.62
C SER A 210 9.63 1.51 13.80
N VAL A 211 8.98 0.82 12.85
CA VAL A 211 7.53 0.61 12.86
C VAL A 211 7.15 -0.57 13.73
N PHE A 212 7.99 -1.60 13.83
CA PHE A 212 7.68 -2.80 14.60
C PHE A 212 7.40 -2.47 16.08
N GLY A 213 8.26 -1.66 16.71
CA GLY A 213 8.04 -1.24 18.09
C GLY A 213 6.77 -0.43 18.27
N VAL A 214 6.53 0.58 17.42
CA VAL A 214 5.35 1.43 17.46
C VAL A 214 4.10 0.62 17.11
N ALA A 215 4.17 -0.20 16.06
CA ALA A 215 3.05 -1.04 15.65
C ALA A 215 2.68 -2.06 16.71
N TRP A 216 3.66 -2.72 17.31
CA TRP A 216 3.41 -3.70 18.39
C TRP A 216 2.81 -3.05 19.62
N MET A 217 3.34 -1.92 20.05
CA MET A 217 2.78 -1.15 21.16
C MET A 217 1.32 -0.75 20.86
N SER A 218 1.06 -0.21 19.68
CA SER A 218 -0.29 0.17 19.25
C SER A 218 -1.21 -1.03 19.16
N GLU A 219 -0.76 -2.13 18.57
CA GLU A 219 -1.54 -3.37 18.45
C GLU A 219 -1.89 -3.93 19.83
N THR A 220 -0.93 -3.97 20.76
CA THR A 220 -1.16 -4.43 22.14
C THR A 220 -2.20 -3.56 22.84
N PHE A 221 -2.10 -2.23 22.70
CA PHE A 221 -3.07 -1.30 23.24
C PHE A 221 -4.46 -1.53 22.65
N PHE A 222 -4.56 -1.63 21.32
CA PHE A 222 -5.86 -1.84 20.67
C PHE A 222 -6.44 -3.21 20.94
N GLN A 223 -5.63 -4.27 20.98
CA GLN A 223 -6.10 -5.61 21.37
C GLN A 223 -6.72 -5.59 22.76
N ALA A 224 -6.09 -4.92 23.73
CA ALA A 224 -6.61 -4.78 25.09
C ALA A 224 -7.94 -4.01 25.14
N HIS A 225 -8.14 -3.01 24.27
CA HIS A 225 -9.34 -2.16 24.23
C HIS A 225 -10.33 -2.56 23.15
N MET A 226 -10.05 -3.61 22.38
CA MET A 226 -10.91 -4.05 21.27
C MET A 226 -12.34 -4.39 21.69
N PRO A 227 -12.62 -5.02 22.86
CA PRO A 227 -14.00 -5.25 23.28
C PRO A 227 -14.79 -3.95 23.41
N LEU A 228 -14.22 -2.94 24.07
CA LEU A 228 -14.85 -1.63 24.24
C LEU A 228 -15.07 -0.91 22.90
N LEU A 229 -14.06 -0.96 22.02
CA LEU A 229 -14.16 -0.36 20.69
C LEU A 229 -15.25 -1.05 19.86
N LYS A 230 -15.32 -2.38 19.87
CA LYS A 230 -16.35 -3.14 19.17
C LYS A 230 -17.74 -2.79 19.66
N GLU A 231 -17.96 -2.73 20.97
CA GLU A 231 -19.24 -2.38 21.55
C GLU A 231 -19.68 -0.97 21.12
N THR A 232 -18.79 0.01 21.24
CA THR A 232 -19.08 1.41 20.89
C THR A 232 -19.36 1.57 19.39
N LEU A 233 -18.56 0.91 18.54
CA LEU A 233 -18.65 1.05 17.07
C LEU A 233 -19.75 0.17 16.47
N ALA A 234 -20.14 -0.93 17.16
CA ALA A 234 -21.17 -1.85 16.69
C ALA A 234 -22.50 -1.14 16.42
N HIS A 235 -22.95 -0.30 17.35
CA HIS A 235 -24.20 0.43 17.21
C HIS A 235 -24.20 1.34 15.97
N VAL A 236 -23.07 1.98 15.67
CA VAL A 236 -22.94 2.88 14.52
C VAL A 236 -22.99 2.09 13.21
N VAL A 237 -22.28 0.97 13.15
CA VAL A 237 -22.23 0.12 11.93
C VAL A 237 -23.57 -0.57 11.69
N GLN A 238 -24.27 -1.04 12.76
CA GLN A 238 -25.61 -1.63 12.63
C GLN A 238 -26.64 -0.63 12.12
N ALA A 239 -26.59 0.61 12.62
CA ALA A 239 -27.54 1.65 12.21
C ALA A 239 -27.29 2.08 10.75
N GLN A 240 -26.03 2.10 10.31
CA GLN A 240 -25.62 2.57 8.98
C GLN A 240 -24.41 1.77 8.46
N PRO A 241 -24.60 0.70 7.68
CA PRO A 241 -23.52 -0.19 7.23
C PRO A 241 -22.35 0.47 6.50
N TRP A 242 -22.59 1.59 5.79
CA TRP A 242 -21.52 2.34 5.14
C TRP A 242 -20.51 2.96 6.12
N THR A 243 -20.89 3.15 7.38
CA THR A 243 -19.99 3.66 8.42
C THR A 243 -18.88 2.68 8.75
N TYR A 244 -19.01 1.40 8.35
CA TYR A 244 -17.93 0.44 8.38
C TYR A 244 -16.65 0.99 7.71
N ALA A 245 -16.81 1.70 6.57
CA ALA A 245 -15.67 2.33 5.89
C ALA A 245 -14.95 3.34 6.77
N LEU A 246 -15.69 4.17 7.53
CA LEU A 246 -15.11 5.14 8.46
C LEU A 246 -14.41 4.46 9.63
N VAL A 247 -15.03 3.41 10.18
CA VAL A 247 -14.44 2.62 11.27
C VAL A 247 -13.12 1.99 10.80
N LEU A 248 -13.14 1.33 9.64
CA LEU A 248 -11.94 0.72 9.05
C LEU A 248 -10.85 1.76 8.80
N PHE A 249 -11.24 2.93 8.26
CA PHE A 249 -10.32 4.05 8.00
C PHE A 249 -9.64 4.54 9.29
N LEU A 250 -10.40 4.78 10.34
CA LEU A 250 -9.88 5.24 11.63
C LEU A 250 -8.98 4.18 12.28
N ILE A 251 -9.43 2.93 12.32
CA ILE A 251 -8.64 1.84 12.92
C ILE A 251 -7.35 1.61 12.13
N SER A 252 -7.38 1.70 10.79
CA SER A 252 -6.17 1.54 9.99
C SER A 252 -5.12 2.61 10.31
N LYS A 253 -5.53 3.82 10.68
CA LYS A 253 -4.62 4.85 11.19
C LYS A 253 -4.01 4.45 12.53
N LEU A 254 -4.81 3.92 13.41
CA LEU A 254 -4.37 3.57 14.76
C LEU A 254 -3.35 2.42 14.75
N VAL A 255 -3.59 1.39 13.90
CA VAL A 255 -2.68 0.22 13.78
C VAL A 255 -1.59 0.39 12.72
N ASN A 256 -1.61 1.45 11.91
CA ASN A 256 -0.68 1.71 10.81
C ASN A 256 -0.47 0.50 9.85
N SER A 257 -1.50 -0.30 9.64
CA SER A 257 -1.43 -1.50 8.81
C SER A 257 -2.79 -1.83 8.22
N GLN A 258 -2.86 -1.99 6.88
CA GLN A 258 -4.08 -2.40 6.19
C GLN A 258 -4.52 -3.80 6.63
N ALA A 259 -3.60 -4.76 6.62
CA ALA A 259 -3.89 -6.14 6.97
C ALA A 259 -4.37 -6.28 8.42
N ALA A 260 -3.70 -5.61 9.37
CA ALA A 260 -4.10 -5.64 10.78
C ALA A 260 -5.47 -4.99 10.99
N ALA A 261 -5.74 -3.85 10.35
CA ALA A 261 -7.05 -3.21 10.42
C ALA A 261 -8.17 -4.10 9.87
N LEU A 262 -7.95 -4.71 8.71
CA LEU A 262 -8.90 -5.63 8.11
C LEU A 262 -9.15 -6.86 8.98
N THR A 263 -8.10 -7.47 9.49
CA THR A 263 -8.20 -8.66 10.36
C THR A 263 -8.97 -8.35 11.65
N ALA A 264 -8.83 -7.13 12.18
CA ALA A 264 -9.53 -6.70 13.37
C ALA A 264 -11.01 -6.36 13.11
N ILE A 265 -11.32 -5.68 12.00
CA ILE A 265 -12.60 -5.02 11.78
C ILE A 265 -13.51 -5.79 10.80
N ALA A 266 -12.98 -6.48 9.79
CA ALA A 266 -13.82 -7.17 8.82
C ALA A 266 -14.64 -8.33 9.43
N PRO A 267 -14.10 -9.19 10.32
CA PRO A 267 -14.92 -10.20 11.00
C PRO A 267 -16.04 -9.57 11.86
N MET A 268 -15.77 -8.42 12.47
CA MET A 268 -16.77 -7.67 13.22
C MET A 268 -17.88 -7.16 12.28
N GLY A 269 -17.51 -6.59 11.14
CA GLY A 269 -18.48 -6.13 10.13
C GLY A 269 -19.44 -7.27 9.73
N LEU A 270 -18.91 -8.46 9.42
CA LEU A 270 -19.72 -9.65 9.10
C LEU A 270 -20.63 -10.04 10.26
N ALA A 271 -20.11 -10.08 11.49
CA ALA A 271 -20.88 -10.43 12.67
C ALA A 271 -22.02 -9.42 12.98
N LEU A 272 -21.86 -8.16 12.52
CA LEU A 272 -22.86 -7.10 12.64
C LEU A 272 -23.86 -7.07 11.46
N GLY A 273 -23.71 -7.97 10.49
CA GLY A 273 -24.62 -8.06 9.34
C GLY A 273 -24.25 -7.18 8.16
N VAL A 274 -23.02 -6.63 8.13
CA VAL A 274 -22.53 -5.92 6.92
C VAL A 274 -22.39 -6.94 5.80
N GLU A 275 -22.99 -6.66 4.66
CA GLU A 275 -22.93 -7.55 3.50
C GLU A 275 -21.47 -7.74 3.05
N PRO A 276 -21.05 -8.98 2.74
CA PRO A 276 -19.68 -9.30 2.31
C PRO A 276 -19.18 -8.43 1.15
N LYS A 277 -20.05 -8.10 0.19
CA LYS A 277 -19.70 -7.23 -0.95
C LYS A 277 -19.32 -5.80 -0.51
N LEU A 278 -19.89 -5.28 0.59
CA LEU A 278 -19.52 -3.98 1.13
C LEU A 278 -18.13 -3.99 1.76
N LEU A 279 -17.70 -5.11 2.34
CA LEU A 279 -16.34 -5.25 2.82
C LEU A 279 -15.35 -5.17 1.66
N ILE A 280 -15.68 -5.74 0.50
CA ILE A 280 -14.89 -5.64 -0.74
C ILE A 280 -14.88 -4.20 -1.24
N ALA A 281 -16.05 -3.57 -1.33
CA ALA A 281 -16.21 -2.19 -1.78
C ALA A 281 -15.34 -1.21 -0.97
N PHE A 282 -15.29 -1.41 0.35
CA PHE A 282 -14.62 -0.51 1.28
C PHE A 282 -13.21 -0.97 1.67
N LEU A 283 -12.66 -1.97 0.99
CA LEU A 283 -11.27 -2.41 1.18
C LEU A 283 -10.26 -1.24 1.13
N PRO A 284 -10.37 -0.24 0.21
CA PRO A 284 -9.46 0.91 0.17
C PRO A 284 -9.51 1.79 1.43
N ALA A 285 -10.58 1.76 2.23
CA ALA A 285 -10.65 2.49 3.50
C ALA A 285 -9.63 1.97 4.53
N SER A 286 -9.05 0.79 4.33
CA SER A 286 -7.93 0.30 5.15
C SER A 286 -6.65 1.12 5.01
N TYR A 287 -6.57 2.05 4.05
CA TYR A 287 -5.47 3.01 3.91
C TYR A 287 -5.79 4.36 4.59
N GLY A 288 -6.11 4.39 5.87
CA GLY A 288 -6.31 5.62 6.65
C GLY A 288 -5.04 6.16 7.32
N TYR A 289 -3.95 5.39 7.34
CA TYR A 289 -2.76 5.75 8.12
C TYR A 289 -1.94 6.91 7.55
N PHE A 290 -2.24 7.39 6.34
CA PHE A 290 -1.66 8.64 5.83
C PHE A 290 -2.18 9.90 6.54
N VAL A 291 -3.32 9.84 7.26
CA VAL A 291 -3.90 11.02 7.93
C VAL A 291 -2.92 11.69 8.89
N LEU A 292 -2.11 10.91 9.57
CA LEU A 292 -0.92 11.42 10.25
C LEU A 292 0.30 10.86 9.53
N PRO A 293 1.22 11.70 9.04
CA PRO A 293 2.33 11.27 8.18
C PRO A 293 3.44 10.62 9.00
N THR A 294 3.12 9.53 9.68
CA THR A 294 4.05 8.73 10.51
C THR A 294 4.46 7.44 9.82
N TYR A 295 3.86 7.15 8.66
CA TYR A 295 4.17 5.93 7.93
C TYR A 295 5.52 6.06 7.20
N PRO A 296 6.34 4.98 7.17
CA PRO A 296 7.69 5.05 6.61
C PRO A 296 7.78 5.55 5.18
N SER A 297 6.81 5.21 4.30
CA SER A 297 6.83 5.70 2.92
C SER A 297 6.64 7.20 2.82
N ASP A 298 5.81 7.80 3.70
CA ASP A 298 5.57 9.23 3.71
C ASP A 298 6.80 9.98 4.20
N LEU A 299 7.43 9.48 5.27
CA LEU A 299 8.66 10.06 5.79
C LEU A 299 9.83 9.92 4.81
N ALA A 300 9.96 8.77 4.14
CA ALA A 300 10.95 8.57 3.10
C ALA A 300 10.70 9.49 1.90
N CYS A 301 9.45 9.65 1.48
CA CYS A 301 9.06 10.57 0.42
C CYS A 301 9.54 12.00 0.71
N ILE A 302 9.32 12.48 1.94
CA ILE A 302 9.81 13.80 2.39
C ILE A 302 11.35 13.84 2.36
N GLY A 303 12.01 12.78 2.82
CA GLY A 303 13.48 12.70 2.87
C GLY A 303 14.14 12.65 1.49
N PHE A 304 13.49 12.09 0.49
CA PHE A 304 14.01 12.04 -0.89
C PHE A 304 13.75 13.33 -1.68
N ASP A 305 12.80 14.16 -1.26
CA ASP A 305 12.57 15.47 -1.89
C ASP A 305 13.57 16.54 -1.42
N ARG A 306 14.71 16.62 -2.09
CA ARG A 306 15.74 17.61 -1.80
C ARG A 306 15.27 19.07 -1.97
N SER A 307 14.22 19.31 -2.76
CA SER A 307 13.63 20.63 -2.89
C SER A 307 12.95 21.12 -1.61
N GLY A 308 12.49 20.18 -0.78
CA GLY A 308 11.73 20.44 0.44
C GLY A 308 10.29 20.87 0.18
N THR A 309 9.77 20.65 -1.03
CA THR A 309 8.36 20.94 -1.37
C THR A 309 7.41 19.91 -0.81
N THR A 310 7.84 18.62 -0.73
CA THR A 310 7.12 17.57 -0.04
C THR A 310 7.42 17.68 1.45
N ARG A 311 6.41 18.05 2.23
CA ARG A 311 6.65 18.43 3.64
C ARG A 311 5.46 18.15 4.55
N ILE A 312 5.74 18.15 5.85
CA ILE A 312 4.75 18.37 6.89
C ILE A 312 4.71 19.88 7.11
N GLY A 313 3.52 20.47 6.96
CA GLY A 313 3.34 21.90 7.13
C GLY A 313 3.32 22.34 8.60
N LYS A 314 2.77 23.53 8.86
CA LYS A 314 2.73 24.13 10.19
C LYS A 314 1.98 23.29 11.23
N PHE A 315 0.98 22.52 10.78
CA PHE A 315 0.19 21.57 11.62
C PHE A 315 0.37 20.18 11.08
N ILE A 316 0.31 19.17 11.96
CA ILE A 316 0.57 17.77 11.61
C ILE A 316 -0.36 17.24 10.53
N ILE A 317 -1.59 17.72 10.44
CA ILE A 317 -2.56 17.37 9.39
C ILE A 317 -2.40 18.19 8.11
N ASN A 318 -1.55 19.23 8.10
CA ASN A 318 -1.25 20.01 6.92
C ASN A 318 0.03 19.51 6.24
N HIS A 319 -0.03 18.32 5.69
CA HIS A 319 1.08 17.67 5.01
C HIS A 319 0.74 17.31 3.56
N SER A 320 1.76 16.95 2.80
CA SER A 320 1.65 16.73 1.37
C SER A 320 0.72 15.57 0.97
N PHE A 321 0.43 14.63 1.88
CA PHE A 321 -0.31 13.40 1.57
C PHE A 321 -1.80 13.47 1.91
N ILE A 322 -2.25 14.44 2.73
CA ILE A 322 -3.62 14.44 3.27
C ILE A 322 -4.69 14.49 2.17
N ILE A 323 -4.61 15.48 1.28
CA ILE A 323 -5.63 15.66 0.26
C ILE A 323 -5.57 14.57 -0.82
N PRO A 324 -4.40 14.24 -1.43
CA PRO A 324 -4.35 13.17 -2.40
C PRO A 324 -4.73 11.81 -1.80
N GLY A 325 -4.41 11.55 -0.54
CA GLY A 325 -4.84 10.34 0.16
C GLY A 325 -6.35 10.28 0.36
N LEU A 326 -6.98 11.38 0.81
CA LEU A 326 -8.44 11.45 0.95
C LEU A 326 -9.16 11.29 -0.40
N ILE A 327 -8.71 11.98 -1.44
CA ILE A 327 -9.28 11.85 -2.79
C ILE A 327 -9.16 10.39 -3.25
N GLY A 328 -7.99 9.78 -3.08
CA GLY A 328 -7.74 8.40 -3.46
C GLY A 328 -8.70 7.43 -2.76
N VAL A 329 -8.76 7.47 -1.43
CA VAL A 329 -9.60 6.56 -0.64
C VAL A 329 -11.09 6.78 -0.91
N VAL A 330 -11.57 8.03 -0.88
CA VAL A 330 -13.00 8.32 -1.09
C VAL A 330 -13.44 7.90 -2.49
N THR A 331 -12.67 8.26 -3.53
CA THR A 331 -12.99 7.85 -4.90
C THR A 331 -13.00 6.33 -5.05
N SER A 332 -12.00 5.64 -4.47
CA SER A 332 -11.92 4.18 -4.56
C SER A 332 -13.07 3.50 -3.83
N CYS A 333 -13.43 3.95 -2.64
CA CYS A 333 -14.58 3.39 -1.91
C CYS A 333 -15.90 3.66 -2.64
N THR A 334 -16.08 4.86 -3.20
CA THR A 334 -17.29 5.20 -3.97
C THR A 334 -17.41 4.33 -5.22
N LEU A 335 -16.33 4.22 -6.00
CA LEU A 335 -16.36 3.38 -7.19
C LEU A 335 -16.45 1.89 -6.82
N GLY A 336 -15.78 1.45 -5.76
CA GLY A 336 -15.91 0.10 -5.24
C GLY A 336 -17.36 -0.25 -4.88
N PHE A 337 -18.06 0.67 -4.22
CA PHE A 337 -19.49 0.51 -3.91
C PHE A 337 -20.36 0.39 -5.18
N ILE A 338 -20.11 1.24 -6.17
CA ILE A 338 -20.84 1.18 -7.45
C ILE A 338 -20.57 -0.15 -8.16
N LEU A 339 -19.29 -0.54 -8.26
CA LEU A 339 -18.91 -1.77 -8.96
C LEU A 339 -19.45 -3.03 -8.27
N THR A 340 -19.42 -3.10 -6.96
CA THR A 340 -20.00 -4.25 -6.23
C THR A 340 -21.52 -4.33 -6.38
N SER A 341 -22.19 -3.22 -6.56
CA SER A 341 -23.65 -3.20 -6.81
C SER A 341 -24.02 -3.66 -8.22
N ILE A 342 -23.08 -3.61 -9.18
CA ILE A 342 -23.32 -3.99 -10.58
C ILE A 342 -22.79 -5.40 -10.87
N LEU A 343 -21.65 -5.77 -10.29
CA LEU A 343 -20.88 -6.96 -10.66
C LEU A 343 -21.04 -8.13 -9.67
N LEU A 344 -21.37 -7.82 -8.40
CA LEU A 344 -21.56 -8.77 -7.31
C LEU A 344 -22.98 -8.68 -6.70
#